data_21ee1c8176962340c4bd83b4185f9e1e
#
_entry.id   21ee1c8176962340c4bd83b4185f9e1e
#
_cell.length_a   1.000
_cell.length_b   1.000
_cell.length_c   1.000
_cell.angle_alpha   90.00
_cell.angle_beta   90.00
_cell.angle_gamma   90.00
#
_symmetry.space_group_name_H-M   'P 1'
#
loop_
_entity.id
_entity.type
_entity.pdbx_description
1 polymer ?
#
loop_
_entity_poly.entity_id
_entity_poly.type
_entity_poly.pdbx_seq_one_letter_code
_entity_poly.pdbx_strand_id
1 'polypeptide(L)'
;MGTDGPGRVGERSDPQAVRPSVNRAEVLKRLAREEGFQLAGICGPDPSEHLDFLNAWIEEKRHGSMTYLARPSALARRADVSEILGEVGTVLVVGQNYHQEDPDGVPDDSRRGVIARYARGRDYHRVVKNALQRVHHRFEEVEGRPVPARAYVDTGPILEREFAQRAGLGWFGKNTMLIHPRQGSYFFLGVLLLGVEVEPDAPVDVDHCGSCEACLDACPTSALLGRGPSGGPVMDASRCISYLTIEHSGPIPVELRPLIGNRIYGCDICQEVCPFNRRFAEPAIEPGYAARGPGE
;
A
#
# COMPACT_ATOMS: atom_id res chain seq x y z
N MET A 1 -67.95 -16.02 -52.89
CA MET A 1 -66.96 -14.95 -53.14
C MET A 1 -66.40 -14.55 -51.76
N GLY A 2 -65.32 -15.15 -51.36
CA GLY A 2 -64.70 -14.89 -50.10
C GLY A 2 -63.54 -13.93 -50.30
N THR A 3 -63.38 -12.96 -49.42
CA THR A 3 -62.23 -12.11 -49.32
C THR A 3 -61.48 -12.38 -48.03
N ASP A 4 -60.33 -13.05 -48.17
CA ASP A 4 -59.43 -13.23 -47.10
C ASP A 4 -58.75 -11.91 -46.74
N GLY A 5 -58.82 -11.55 -45.47
CA GLY A 5 -58.05 -10.43 -44.87
C GLY A 5 -56.70 -10.87 -44.37
N PRO A 6 -55.62 -10.07 -44.49
CA PRO A 6 -54.27 -10.45 -44.09
C PRO A 6 -54.10 -10.47 -42.59
N GLY A 7 -53.48 -11.56 -42.09
CA GLY A 7 -53.11 -11.76 -40.69
C GLY A 7 -52.09 -10.74 -40.21
N ARG A 8 -52.32 -10.14 -39.03
CA ARG A 8 -51.38 -9.32 -38.30
C ARG A 8 -50.25 -10.21 -37.76
N VAL A 9 -49.05 -9.99 -38.26
CA VAL A 9 -47.81 -10.51 -37.67
C VAL A 9 -47.54 -9.70 -36.39
N GLY A 10 -47.65 -10.37 -35.25
CA GLY A 10 -47.27 -9.80 -33.96
C GLY A 10 -45.77 -9.59 -33.89
N GLU A 11 -45.34 -8.36 -33.83
CA GLU A 11 -43.96 -8.00 -33.43
C GLU A 11 -43.71 -8.49 -32.00
N ARG A 12 -42.86 -9.51 -31.86
CA ARG A 12 -42.29 -9.87 -30.57
C ARG A 12 -41.23 -8.83 -30.24
N SER A 13 -41.52 -7.93 -29.34
CA SER A 13 -40.56 -7.06 -28.69
C SER A 13 -39.64 -7.91 -27.85
N ASP A 14 -38.39 -7.98 -28.25
CA ASP A 14 -37.28 -8.59 -27.52
C ASP A 14 -36.89 -7.64 -26.38
N PRO A 15 -37.05 -8.00 -25.09
CA PRO A 15 -36.61 -7.16 -23.96
C PRO A 15 -35.23 -7.51 -23.50
N GLN A 16 -34.23 -7.47 -24.39
CA GLN A 16 -32.84 -7.33 -23.93
C GLN A 16 -32.53 -5.83 -23.84
N ALA A 17 -33.07 -5.19 -22.81
CA ALA A 17 -32.55 -3.92 -22.36
C ALA A 17 -31.09 -4.13 -21.97
N VAL A 18 -30.17 -3.67 -22.82
CA VAL A 18 -28.75 -3.56 -22.52
C VAL A 18 -28.64 -2.69 -21.25
N ARG A 19 -28.44 -3.33 -20.10
CA ARG A 19 -28.07 -2.60 -18.88
C ARG A 19 -26.81 -1.83 -19.23
N PRO A 20 -26.76 -0.49 -18.96
CA PRO A 20 -25.54 0.27 -19.19
C PRO A 20 -24.41 -0.44 -18.47
N SER A 21 -23.29 -0.71 -19.16
CA SER A 21 -22.14 -1.37 -18.59
C SER A 21 -21.69 -0.55 -17.39
N VAL A 22 -21.88 -1.08 -16.20
CA VAL A 22 -21.42 -0.44 -14.96
C VAL A 22 -19.91 -0.36 -15.05
N ASN A 23 -19.36 0.85 -15.02
CA ASN A 23 -17.90 1.03 -14.98
C ASN A 23 -17.40 0.52 -13.63
N ARG A 24 -16.93 -0.72 -13.58
CA ARG A 24 -16.45 -1.41 -12.38
C ARG A 24 -15.32 -0.66 -11.70
N ALA A 25 -14.42 -0.04 -12.48
CA ALA A 25 -13.31 0.74 -11.94
C ALA A 25 -13.80 1.92 -11.10
N GLU A 26 -14.73 2.69 -11.65
CA GLU A 26 -15.32 3.82 -10.93
C GLU A 26 -16.15 3.38 -9.71
N VAL A 27 -16.83 2.24 -9.80
CA VAL A 27 -17.57 1.68 -8.66
C VAL A 27 -16.61 1.31 -7.54
N LEU A 28 -15.56 0.54 -7.82
CA LEU A 28 -14.56 0.13 -6.82
C LEU A 28 -13.88 1.34 -6.17
N LYS A 29 -13.44 2.30 -6.96
CA LYS A 29 -12.80 3.53 -6.44
C LYS A 29 -13.77 4.39 -5.63
N ARG A 30 -15.03 4.46 -6.01
CA ARG A 30 -16.07 5.15 -5.23
C ARG A 30 -16.33 4.45 -3.90
N LEU A 31 -16.52 3.13 -3.92
CA LEU A 31 -16.71 2.34 -2.70
C LEU A 31 -15.52 2.47 -1.75
N ALA A 32 -14.29 2.44 -2.26
CA ALA A 32 -13.09 2.66 -1.46
C ALA A 32 -13.11 4.05 -0.79
N ARG A 33 -13.46 5.11 -1.53
CA ARG A 33 -13.56 6.47 -0.95
C ARG A 33 -14.64 6.55 0.13
N GLU A 34 -15.79 5.93 -0.07
CA GLU A 34 -16.90 5.88 0.90
C GLU A 34 -16.50 5.12 2.17
N GLU A 35 -15.58 4.15 2.08
CA GLU A 35 -15.01 3.43 3.23
C GLU A 35 -13.80 4.14 3.87
N GLY A 36 -13.51 5.38 3.47
CA GLY A 36 -12.53 6.24 4.12
C GLY A 36 -11.11 6.16 3.55
N PHE A 37 -10.92 5.58 2.36
CA PHE A 37 -9.63 5.59 1.68
C PHE A 37 -9.45 6.87 0.85
N GLN A 38 -8.33 7.58 1.05
CA GLN A 38 -7.99 8.78 0.31
C GLN A 38 -7.41 8.47 -1.07
N LEU A 39 -6.78 7.30 -1.21
CA LEU A 39 -6.21 6.81 -2.46
C LEU A 39 -6.88 5.50 -2.85
N ALA A 40 -7.18 5.34 -4.12
CA ALA A 40 -7.66 4.08 -4.71
C ALA A 40 -7.24 4.02 -6.17
N GLY A 41 -6.62 2.92 -6.55
CA GLY A 41 -6.19 2.66 -7.92
C GLY A 41 -6.27 1.18 -8.26
N ILE A 42 -6.30 0.87 -9.54
CA ILE A 42 -6.51 -0.48 -10.06
C ILE A 42 -5.35 -0.84 -10.99
N CYS A 43 -4.83 -2.07 -10.85
CA CYS A 43 -3.88 -2.62 -11.81
C CYS A 43 -4.20 -4.10 -12.10
N GLY A 44 -3.54 -4.63 -13.12
CA GLY A 44 -3.58 -6.06 -13.44
C GLY A 44 -2.82 -6.91 -12.42
N PRO A 45 -3.06 -8.22 -12.42
CA PRO A 45 -2.39 -9.18 -11.53
C PRO A 45 -1.05 -9.69 -12.10
N ASP A 46 -0.50 -9.04 -13.14
CA ASP A 46 0.71 -9.48 -13.81
C ASP A 46 1.85 -9.79 -12.83
N PRO A 47 2.73 -10.75 -13.15
CA PRO A 47 3.87 -11.11 -12.32
C PRO A 47 4.74 -9.90 -11.94
N SER A 48 5.43 -10.01 -10.80
CA SER A 48 6.28 -8.94 -10.29
C SER A 48 7.49 -8.67 -11.19
N GLU A 49 7.71 -7.40 -11.51
CA GLU A 49 8.91 -6.91 -12.19
C GLU A 49 10.10 -6.69 -11.22
N HIS A 50 9.84 -6.72 -9.90
CA HIS A 50 10.84 -6.44 -8.86
C HIS A 50 11.36 -7.69 -8.16
N LEU A 51 11.02 -8.90 -8.64
CA LEU A 51 11.43 -10.15 -7.99
C LEU A 51 12.94 -10.34 -7.98
N ASP A 52 13.61 -10.03 -9.10
CA ASP A 52 15.08 -10.14 -9.19
C ASP A 52 15.77 -9.19 -8.22
N PHE A 53 15.24 -7.96 -8.07
CA PHE A 53 15.72 -7.01 -7.07
C PHE A 53 15.55 -7.57 -5.65
N LEU A 54 14.38 -8.15 -5.33
CA LEU A 54 14.12 -8.74 -4.02
C LEU A 54 15.06 -9.91 -3.73
N ASN A 55 15.28 -10.79 -4.69
CA ASN A 55 16.18 -11.92 -4.55
C ASN A 55 17.62 -11.47 -4.29
N ALA A 56 18.16 -10.52 -5.08
CA ALA A 56 19.48 -9.95 -4.87
C ALA A 56 19.61 -9.28 -3.47
N TRP A 57 18.59 -8.53 -3.04
CA TRP A 57 18.54 -7.90 -1.73
C TRP A 57 18.55 -8.92 -0.58
N ILE A 58 17.90 -10.07 -0.75
CA ILE A 58 17.90 -11.19 0.20
C ILE A 58 19.28 -11.89 0.22
N GLU A 59 19.86 -12.16 -0.95
CA GLU A 59 21.20 -12.78 -1.09
C GLU A 59 22.28 -11.93 -0.42
N GLU A 60 22.18 -10.62 -0.54
CA GLU A 60 23.06 -9.65 0.15
C GLU A 60 22.77 -9.54 1.66
N LYS A 61 21.83 -10.34 2.20
CA LYS A 61 21.42 -10.37 3.62
C LYS A 61 20.94 -9.03 4.18
N ARG A 62 20.52 -8.13 3.31
CA ARG A 62 20.03 -6.79 3.69
C ARG A 62 18.69 -6.83 4.44
N HIS A 63 18.01 -7.99 4.45
CA HIS A 63 16.78 -8.24 5.21
C HIS A 63 17.04 -8.51 6.72
N GLY A 64 18.29 -8.57 7.16
CA GLY A 64 18.62 -8.87 8.57
C GLY A 64 18.03 -10.20 9.04
N SER A 65 17.35 -10.21 10.19
CA SER A 65 16.72 -11.40 10.78
C SER A 65 15.33 -11.74 10.23
N MET A 66 14.79 -10.98 9.27
CA MET A 66 13.48 -11.20 8.68
C MET A 66 13.47 -12.38 7.68
N THR A 67 13.85 -13.58 8.14
CA THR A 67 13.98 -14.79 7.31
C THR A 67 12.68 -15.24 6.66
N TYR A 68 11.54 -14.79 7.18
CA TYR A 68 10.23 -15.06 6.58
C TYR A 68 10.08 -14.47 5.17
N LEU A 69 10.85 -13.42 4.83
CA LEU A 69 10.88 -12.83 3.49
C LEU A 69 11.50 -13.77 2.45
N ALA A 70 12.46 -14.60 2.87
CA ALA A 70 13.21 -15.52 2.02
C ALA A 70 12.55 -16.92 1.88
N ARG A 71 11.39 -17.16 2.49
CA ARG A 71 10.69 -18.45 2.39
C ARG A 71 10.26 -18.72 0.96
N PRO A 72 10.52 -19.91 0.38
CA PRO A 72 10.17 -20.21 -1.00
C PRO A 72 8.69 -19.95 -1.34
N SER A 73 7.77 -20.33 -0.45
CA SER A 73 6.34 -20.07 -0.64
C SER A 73 5.96 -18.57 -0.58
N ALA A 74 6.72 -17.77 0.16
CA ALA A 74 6.52 -16.32 0.21
C ALA A 74 7.07 -15.65 -1.07
N LEU A 75 8.20 -16.13 -1.59
CA LEU A 75 8.77 -15.65 -2.85
C LEU A 75 7.87 -16.00 -4.04
N ALA A 76 7.37 -17.24 -4.11
CA ALA A 76 6.44 -17.67 -5.17
C ALA A 76 5.20 -16.75 -5.25
N ARG A 77 4.57 -16.47 -4.08
CA ARG A 77 3.39 -15.59 -4.00
C ARG A 77 3.70 -14.12 -4.29
N ARG A 78 4.94 -13.66 -4.02
CA ARG A 78 5.38 -12.31 -4.40
C ARG A 78 5.69 -12.22 -5.88
N ALA A 79 6.15 -13.31 -6.47
CA ALA A 79 6.38 -13.40 -7.90
C ALA A 79 5.08 -13.33 -8.69
N ASP A 80 4.07 -14.08 -8.23
CA ASP A 80 2.79 -14.19 -8.93
C ASP A 80 1.64 -14.35 -7.91
N VAL A 81 0.72 -13.39 -7.91
CA VAL A 81 -0.43 -13.39 -7.01
C VAL A 81 -1.50 -14.44 -7.38
N SER A 82 -1.40 -15.08 -8.54
CA SER A 82 -2.22 -16.24 -8.90
C SER A 82 -1.98 -17.45 -7.96
N GLU A 83 -0.80 -17.54 -7.34
CA GLU A 83 -0.48 -18.49 -6.26
C GLU A 83 -1.29 -18.25 -4.97
N ILE A 84 -1.97 -17.09 -4.87
CA ILE A 84 -2.84 -16.71 -3.74
C ILE A 84 -4.31 -16.90 -4.11
N LEU A 85 -4.68 -16.45 -5.30
CA LEU A 85 -6.04 -16.49 -5.84
C LEU A 85 -5.95 -16.85 -7.32
N GLY A 86 -6.16 -18.15 -7.67
CA GLY A 86 -5.93 -18.69 -9.00
C GLY A 86 -6.72 -18.03 -10.13
N GLU A 87 -7.85 -17.40 -9.81
CA GLU A 87 -8.69 -16.68 -10.76
C GLU A 87 -8.60 -15.15 -10.60
N VAL A 88 -7.49 -14.63 -10.04
CA VAL A 88 -7.30 -13.18 -9.90
C VAL A 88 -7.30 -12.51 -11.28
N GLY A 89 -8.18 -11.52 -11.47
CA GLY A 89 -8.27 -10.71 -12.69
C GLY A 89 -7.90 -9.25 -12.44
N THR A 90 -7.97 -8.80 -11.17
CA THR A 90 -7.76 -7.39 -10.82
C THR A 90 -7.17 -7.25 -9.44
N VAL A 91 -6.35 -6.21 -9.28
CA VAL A 91 -5.80 -5.78 -8.00
C VAL A 91 -6.27 -4.36 -7.72
N LEU A 92 -7.16 -4.19 -6.73
CA LEU A 92 -7.48 -2.88 -6.17
C LEU A 92 -6.47 -2.56 -5.08
N VAL A 93 -5.81 -1.41 -5.21
CA VAL A 93 -4.89 -0.88 -4.19
C VAL A 93 -5.47 0.38 -3.59
N VAL A 94 -5.43 0.47 -2.28
CA VAL A 94 -5.95 1.64 -1.54
C VAL A 94 -4.88 2.22 -0.64
N GLY A 95 -5.01 3.52 -0.35
CA GLY A 95 -4.17 4.23 0.62
C GLY A 95 -5.03 4.96 1.65
N GLN A 96 -4.71 4.78 2.94
CA GLN A 96 -5.38 5.47 4.04
C GLN A 96 -4.38 6.28 4.85
N ASN A 97 -4.55 7.60 4.88
CA ASN A 97 -3.65 8.52 5.56
C ASN A 97 -3.65 8.29 7.08
N TYR A 98 -2.43 8.27 7.67
CA TYR A 98 -2.22 8.13 9.11
C TYR A 98 -1.44 9.30 9.73
N HIS A 99 -1.14 10.33 8.96
CA HIS A 99 -0.32 11.44 9.45
C HIS A 99 -0.95 12.11 10.66
N GLN A 100 -0.10 12.42 11.63
CA GLN A 100 -0.43 13.20 12.80
C GLN A 100 0.75 14.13 13.13
N GLU A 101 0.46 15.31 13.59
CA GLU A 101 1.49 16.21 14.10
C GLU A 101 2.10 15.66 15.40
N ASP A 102 3.38 15.91 15.60
CA ASP A 102 4.01 15.59 16.85
C ASP A 102 3.57 16.61 17.93
N PRO A 103 3.36 16.15 19.16
CA PRO A 103 3.25 17.07 20.28
C PRO A 103 4.51 17.91 20.41
N ASP A 104 4.36 19.21 20.69
CA ASP A 104 5.45 20.15 20.81
C ASP A 104 6.60 19.64 21.70
N GLY A 105 7.81 19.71 21.19
CA GLY A 105 9.06 19.39 21.89
C GLY A 105 9.30 17.92 22.19
N VAL A 106 8.42 16.99 21.83
CA VAL A 106 8.60 15.54 22.12
C VAL A 106 9.78 14.94 21.37
N PRO A 107 10.02 15.20 20.07
CA PRO A 107 11.15 14.63 19.36
C PRO A 107 12.51 15.02 19.93
N ASP A 108 12.63 16.20 20.54
CA ASP A 108 13.89 16.78 21.02
C ASP A 108 14.14 16.52 22.52
N ASP A 109 13.16 16.01 23.26
CA ASP A 109 13.33 15.67 24.68
C ASP A 109 13.86 14.24 24.84
N SER A 110 15.16 14.11 25.13
CA SER A 110 15.81 12.80 25.34
C SER A 110 15.23 11.99 26.50
N ARG A 111 14.40 12.57 27.37
CA ARG A 111 13.71 11.87 28.47
C ARG A 111 12.42 11.22 28.04
N ARG A 112 11.97 11.46 26.80
CA ARG A 112 10.74 10.90 26.25
C ARG A 112 11.06 9.96 25.09
N GLY A 113 10.46 8.78 25.11
CA GLY A 113 10.55 7.85 23.98
C GLY A 113 9.67 8.30 22.82
N VAL A 114 10.19 8.21 21.60
CA VAL A 114 9.45 8.49 20.36
C VAL A 114 8.97 7.20 19.73
N ILE A 115 7.66 7.14 19.46
CA ILE A 115 7.01 6.08 18.67
C ILE A 115 6.68 6.67 17.29
N ALA A 116 6.99 5.92 16.24
CA ALA A 116 6.66 6.32 14.87
C ALA A 116 5.14 6.54 14.70
N ARG A 117 4.76 7.51 13.87
CA ARG A 117 3.36 7.96 13.71
C ARG A 117 2.41 6.83 13.37
N TYR A 118 2.84 5.90 12.51
CA TYR A 118 2.01 4.77 12.09
C TYR A 118 1.56 3.86 13.23
N ALA A 119 2.29 3.85 14.35
CA ALA A 119 2.05 2.94 15.48
C ALA A 119 1.34 3.61 16.67
N ARG A 120 0.96 4.89 16.57
CA ARG A 120 0.39 5.66 17.70
C ARG A 120 -1.11 5.40 17.93
N GLY A 121 -1.82 4.96 16.91
CA GLY A 121 -3.26 4.71 16.95
C GLY A 121 -3.65 3.25 17.14
N ARG A 122 -4.83 2.92 16.66
CA ARG A 122 -5.31 1.54 16.57
C ARG A 122 -4.49 0.75 15.56
N ASP A 123 -4.48 -0.56 15.74
CA ASP A 123 -3.89 -1.51 14.80
C ASP A 123 -4.48 -1.33 13.38
N TYR A 124 -3.69 -0.73 12.50
CA TYR A 124 -4.08 -0.42 11.12
C TYR A 124 -4.37 -1.67 10.28
N HIS A 125 -3.73 -2.81 10.59
CA HIS A 125 -4.01 -4.07 9.90
C HIS A 125 -5.48 -4.42 9.98
N ARG A 126 -6.11 -4.19 11.14
CA ARG A 126 -7.54 -4.45 11.35
C ARG A 126 -8.40 -3.36 10.74
N VAL A 127 -8.04 -2.11 10.91
CA VAL A 127 -8.82 -0.96 10.39
C VAL A 127 -8.92 -1.03 8.87
N VAL A 128 -7.79 -1.10 8.19
CA VAL A 128 -7.72 -1.15 6.71
C VAL A 128 -8.34 -2.44 6.17
N LYS A 129 -8.04 -3.61 6.79
CA LYS A 129 -8.59 -4.89 6.33
C LYS A 129 -10.11 -4.94 6.43
N ASN A 130 -10.68 -4.46 7.54
CA ASN A 130 -12.13 -4.41 7.71
C ASN A 130 -12.79 -3.47 6.69
N ALA A 131 -12.18 -2.33 6.40
CA ALA A 131 -12.66 -1.42 5.36
C ALA A 131 -12.61 -2.08 3.97
N LEU A 132 -11.52 -2.77 3.61
CA LEU A 132 -11.43 -3.53 2.35
C LEU A 132 -12.49 -4.64 2.26
N GLN A 133 -12.80 -5.32 3.37
CA GLN A 133 -13.87 -6.32 3.39
C GLN A 133 -15.24 -5.70 3.13
N ARG A 134 -15.52 -4.49 3.64
CA ARG A 134 -16.76 -3.76 3.34
C ARG A 134 -16.80 -3.31 1.88
N VAL A 135 -15.70 -2.83 1.32
CA VAL A 135 -15.60 -2.53 -0.13
C VAL A 135 -15.93 -3.77 -0.95
N HIS A 136 -15.35 -4.92 -0.62
CA HIS A 136 -15.61 -6.18 -1.31
C HIS A 136 -17.09 -6.58 -1.24
N HIS A 137 -17.67 -6.61 -0.04
CA HIS A 137 -19.07 -7.00 0.14
C HIS A 137 -20.04 -6.10 -0.64
N ARG A 138 -19.84 -4.79 -0.57
CA ARG A 138 -20.63 -3.81 -1.32
C ARG A 138 -20.42 -3.94 -2.84
N PHE A 139 -19.24 -4.34 -3.27
CA PHE A 139 -18.98 -4.61 -4.69
C PHE A 139 -19.73 -5.85 -5.17
N GLU A 140 -19.81 -6.93 -4.36
CA GLU A 140 -20.63 -8.10 -4.65
C GLU A 140 -22.13 -7.76 -4.77
N GLU A 141 -22.62 -6.84 -3.93
CA GLU A 141 -24.00 -6.34 -4.04
C GLU A 141 -24.26 -5.65 -5.40
N VAL A 142 -23.30 -4.85 -5.88
CA VAL A 142 -23.38 -4.18 -7.19
C VAL A 142 -23.31 -5.19 -8.35
N GLU A 143 -22.41 -6.20 -8.24
CA GLU A 143 -22.27 -7.26 -9.24
C GLU A 143 -23.47 -8.22 -9.25
N GLY A 144 -24.22 -8.30 -8.16
CA GLY A 144 -25.35 -9.24 -8.00
C GLY A 144 -24.91 -10.70 -7.93
N ARG A 145 -23.65 -10.95 -7.63
CA ARG A 145 -23.04 -12.30 -7.51
C ARG A 145 -21.82 -12.28 -6.60
N PRO A 146 -21.44 -13.43 -6.02
CA PRO A 146 -20.16 -13.55 -5.33
C PRO A 146 -18.98 -13.27 -6.26
N VAL A 147 -17.95 -12.62 -5.72
CA VAL A 147 -16.68 -12.33 -6.40
C VAL A 147 -15.55 -12.88 -5.51
N PRO A 148 -14.77 -13.88 -5.96
CA PRO A 148 -13.64 -14.37 -5.20
C PRO A 148 -12.67 -13.23 -4.88
N ALA A 149 -12.20 -13.17 -3.62
CA ALA A 149 -11.31 -12.09 -3.21
C ALA A 149 -10.35 -12.49 -2.08
N ARG A 150 -9.23 -11.76 -1.98
CA ARG A 150 -8.29 -11.81 -0.85
C ARG A 150 -7.80 -10.41 -0.53
N ALA A 151 -7.92 -10.02 0.75
CA ALA A 151 -7.45 -8.73 1.25
C ALA A 151 -6.15 -8.89 2.04
N TYR A 152 -5.17 -8.04 1.74
CA TYR A 152 -3.89 -7.96 2.43
C TYR A 152 -3.60 -6.55 2.91
N VAL A 153 -2.96 -6.47 4.06
CA VAL A 153 -2.45 -5.25 4.67
C VAL A 153 -1.15 -5.62 5.36
N ASP A 154 -0.01 -5.19 4.82
CA ASP A 154 1.35 -5.35 5.32
C ASP A 154 1.83 -6.81 5.51
N THR A 155 1.12 -7.63 6.25
CA THR A 155 1.55 -8.98 6.65
C THR A 155 1.41 -10.04 5.54
N GLY A 156 0.95 -9.67 4.36
CA GLY A 156 0.79 -10.57 3.22
C GLY A 156 2.08 -10.83 2.44
N PRO A 157 2.20 -12.00 1.79
CA PRO A 157 3.32 -12.29 0.90
C PRO A 157 3.10 -11.66 -0.49
N ILE A 158 2.90 -10.36 -0.55
CA ILE A 158 2.71 -9.57 -1.78
C ILE A 158 3.58 -8.32 -1.75
N LEU A 159 3.88 -7.75 -2.91
CA LEU A 159 4.65 -6.52 -3.06
C LEU A 159 3.70 -5.32 -3.17
N GLU A 160 3.08 -4.91 -2.06
CA GLU A 160 2.02 -3.88 -2.02
C GLU A 160 2.44 -2.57 -2.68
N ARG A 161 3.68 -2.11 -2.48
CA ARG A 161 4.19 -0.87 -3.08
C ARG A 161 4.34 -0.97 -4.59
N GLU A 162 4.68 -2.14 -5.13
CA GLU A 162 4.73 -2.37 -6.57
C GLU A 162 3.33 -2.28 -7.18
N PHE A 163 2.35 -2.98 -6.60
CA PHE A 163 0.97 -2.86 -7.04
C PHE A 163 0.45 -1.44 -6.93
N ALA A 164 0.83 -0.70 -5.88
CA ALA A 164 0.45 0.69 -5.71
C ALA A 164 1.05 1.62 -6.79
N GLN A 165 2.29 1.39 -7.21
CA GLN A 165 2.90 2.11 -8.34
C GLN A 165 2.19 1.79 -9.65
N ARG A 166 1.94 0.51 -9.91
CA ARG A 166 1.22 0.02 -11.10
C ARG A 166 -0.23 0.53 -11.15
N ALA A 167 -0.85 0.71 -9.98
CA ALA A 167 -2.19 1.27 -9.84
C ALA A 167 -2.23 2.82 -9.85
N GLY A 168 -1.11 3.49 -10.17
CA GLY A 168 -1.06 4.94 -10.31
C GLY A 168 -1.03 5.73 -8.99
N LEU A 169 -0.73 5.09 -7.85
CA LEU A 169 -0.77 5.76 -6.54
C LEU A 169 0.52 6.50 -6.17
N GLY A 170 1.61 6.33 -6.91
CA GLY A 170 2.85 7.04 -6.60
C GLY A 170 4.08 6.33 -7.14
N TRP A 171 5.25 6.82 -6.77
CA TRP A 171 6.55 6.28 -7.18
C TRP A 171 7.36 5.81 -5.96
N PHE A 172 8.36 4.97 -6.19
CA PHE A 172 9.32 4.58 -5.16
C PHE A 172 10.31 5.72 -4.88
N GLY A 173 10.17 6.36 -3.71
CA GLY A 173 11.12 7.37 -3.25
C GLY A 173 12.49 6.78 -2.90
N LYS A 174 13.54 7.63 -2.86
CA LYS A 174 14.88 7.22 -2.41
C LYS A 174 14.89 6.70 -0.95
N ASN A 175 13.86 7.05 -0.15
CA ASN A 175 13.62 6.51 1.18
C ASN A 175 12.90 5.15 1.18
N THR A 176 12.73 4.51 0.03
CA THR A 176 12.02 3.25 -0.20
C THR A 176 10.51 3.27 0.07
N MET A 177 9.93 4.41 0.44
CA MET A 177 8.49 4.56 0.59
C MET A 177 7.82 4.80 -0.77
N LEU A 178 6.54 4.42 -0.89
CA LEU A 178 5.71 4.92 -1.97
C LEU A 178 5.33 6.37 -1.66
N ILE A 179 5.57 7.28 -2.60
CA ILE A 179 5.29 8.70 -2.45
C ILE A 179 4.21 9.10 -3.46
N HIS A 180 3.07 9.57 -2.96
CA HIS A 180 2.03 10.15 -3.81
C HIS A 180 2.30 11.64 -4.06
N PRO A 181 2.15 12.15 -5.31
CA PRO A 181 2.57 13.51 -5.66
C PRO A 181 1.84 14.64 -4.92
N ARG A 182 0.69 14.36 -4.32
CA ARG A 182 -0.13 15.35 -3.60
C ARG A 182 -0.54 14.94 -2.18
N GLN A 183 0.01 13.83 -1.63
CA GLN A 183 -0.30 13.37 -0.27
C GLN A 183 0.96 12.90 0.49
N GLY A 184 2.14 12.95 -0.16
CA GLY A 184 3.37 12.46 0.45
C GLY A 184 3.35 10.94 0.62
N SER A 185 3.84 10.42 1.74
CA SER A 185 3.99 8.98 2.01
C SER A 185 3.40 8.51 3.34
N TYR A 186 2.68 9.37 4.07
CA TYR A 186 2.06 9.00 5.36
C TYR A 186 0.71 8.30 5.17
N PHE A 187 0.68 7.19 4.44
CA PHE A 187 -0.51 6.37 4.26
C PHE A 187 -0.21 4.88 4.38
N PHE A 188 -1.13 4.15 4.97
CA PHE A 188 -1.14 2.69 4.94
C PHE A 188 -1.62 2.22 3.58
N LEU A 189 -1.01 1.15 3.08
CA LEU A 189 -1.48 0.45 1.89
C LEU A 189 -2.39 -0.71 2.27
N GLY A 190 -3.37 -0.95 1.42
CA GLY A 190 -4.19 -2.15 1.45
C GLY A 190 -4.39 -2.65 0.03
N VAL A 191 -4.42 -3.96 -0.13
CA VAL A 191 -4.57 -4.62 -1.43
C VAL A 191 -5.73 -5.60 -1.37
N LEU A 192 -6.60 -5.53 -2.37
CA LEU A 192 -7.70 -6.46 -2.57
C LEU A 192 -7.54 -7.13 -3.94
N LEU A 193 -7.18 -8.41 -3.92
CA LEU A 193 -7.19 -9.27 -5.11
C LEU A 193 -8.64 -9.65 -5.41
N LEU A 194 -9.07 -9.54 -6.66
CA LEU A 194 -10.45 -9.81 -7.10
C LEU A 194 -10.47 -10.75 -8.31
N GLY A 195 -11.32 -11.77 -8.25
CA GLY A 195 -11.61 -12.73 -9.33
C GLY A 195 -12.56 -12.13 -10.39
N VAL A 196 -12.27 -10.93 -10.88
CA VAL A 196 -13.01 -10.24 -11.92
C VAL A 196 -12.08 -9.29 -12.66
N GLU A 197 -12.26 -9.17 -13.96
CA GLU A 197 -11.50 -8.21 -14.78
C GLU A 197 -12.10 -6.80 -14.68
N VAL A 198 -11.23 -5.83 -14.45
CA VAL A 198 -11.56 -4.40 -14.41
C VAL A 198 -10.46 -3.63 -15.14
N GLU A 199 -10.82 -2.60 -15.88
CA GLU A 199 -9.88 -1.74 -16.59
C GLU A 199 -8.86 -1.13 -15.62
N PRO A 200 -7.54 -1.33 -15.86
CA PRO A 200 -6.49 -0.79 -15.00
C PRO A 200 -6.30 0.72 -15.17
N ASP A 201 -5.82 1.35 -14.12
CA ASP A 201 -5.31 2.72 -14.18
C ASP A 201 -3.90 2.75 -14.79
N ALA A 202 -3.46 3.91 -15.25
CA ALA A 202 -2.09 4.09 -15.73
C ALA A 202 -1.10 4.12 -14.55
N PRO A 203 0.06 3.45 -14.66
CA PRO A 203 1.10 3.46 -13.64
C PRO A 203 1.74 4.85 -13.49
N VAL A 204 2.43 5.07 -12.38
CA VAL A 204 3.31 6.23 -12.20
C VAL A 204 4.74 5.86 -12.59
N ASP A 205 5.19 6.35 -13.73
CA ASP A 205 6.52 6.06 -14.26
C ASP A 205 7.56 7.15 -13.94
N VAL A 206 7.11 8.29 -13.40
CA VAL A 206 7.97 9.46 -13.16
C VAL A 206 8.52 9.43 -11.74
N ASP A 207 9.86 9.46 -11.62
CA ASP A 207 10.55 9.68 -10.34
C ASP A 207 10.69 11.18 -10.07
N HIS A 208 9.97 11.67 -9.06
CA HIS A 208 10.04 13.06 -8.65
C HIS A 208 11.11 13.34 -7.58
N CYS A 209 11.90 12.36 -7.14
CA CYS A 209 13.02 12.60 -6.22
C CYS A 209 14.16 13.40 -6.88
N GLY A 210 14.41 13.17 -8.18
CA GLY A 210 15.46 13.87 -8.93
C GLY A 210 16.81 13.86 -8.18
N SER A 211 17.42 15.04 -8.00
CA SER A 211 18.69 15.22 -7.27
C SER A 211 18.53 15.32 -5.75
N CYS A 212 17.31 15.29 -5.19
CA CYS A 212 17.09 15.39 -3.74
C CYS A 212 17.64 14.14 -3.02
N GLU A 213 18.41 14.37 -1.95
CA GLU A 213 19.00 13.33 -1.10
C GLU A 213 18.71 13.54 0.40
N ALA A 214 17.76 14.42 0.73
CA ALA A 214 17.45 14.80 2.11
C ALA A 214 17.18 13.59 3.04
N CYS A 215 16.52 12.54 2.54
CA CYS A 215 16.27 11.33 3.34
C CYS A 215 17.53 10.46 3.54
N LEU A 216 18.47 10.48 2.59
CA LEU A 216 19.76 9.77 2.71
C LEU A 216 20.62 10.46 3.75
N ASP A 217 20.75 11.80 3.64
CA ASP A 217 21.56 12.63 4.55
C ASP A 217 21.03 12.60 5.98
N ALA A 218 19.71 12.58 6.15
CA ALA A 218 19.09 12.58 7.47
C ALA A 218 19.07 11.22 8.16
N CYS A 219 19.36 10.11 7.46
CA CYS A 219 19.31 8.76 8.04
C CYS A 219 20.48 8.55 9.02
N PRO A 220 20.26 8.51 10.36
CA PRO A 220 21.36 8.50 11.34
C PRO A 220 22.26 7.27 11.22
N THR A 221 21.72 6.15 10.75
CA THR A 221 22.42 4.88 10.63
C THR A 221 22.89 4.59 9.21
N SER A 222 22.66 5.52 8.26
CA SER A 222 22.98 5.33 6.84
C SER A 222 22.39 4.03 6.28
N ALA A 223 21.17 3.69 6.70
CA ALA A 223 20.44 2.52 6.20
C ALA A 223 19.97 2.68 4.75
N LEU A 224 19.76 3.92 4.29
CA LEU A 224 19.33 4.22 2.93
C LEU A 224 20.56 4.36 2.04
N LEU A 225 20.66 3.54 1.00
CA LEU A 225 21.84 3.44 0.13
C LEU A 225 21.67 4.17 -1.22
N GLY A 226 20.59 4.92 -1.37
CA GLY A 226 20.26 5.57 -2.64
C GLY A 226 19.70 4.59 -3.67
N ARG A 227 19.99 4.84 -4.96
CA ARG A 227 19.56 3.95 -6.04
C ARG A 227 20.62 2.93 -6.38
N GLY A 228 20.21 1.67 -6.47
CA GLY A 228 21.05 0.57 -6.89
C GLY A 228 21.25 0.51 -8.42
N PRO A 229 21.99 -0.50 -8.90
CA PRO A 229 22.29 -0.66 -10.34
C PRO A 229 21.05 -0.77 -11.23
N SER A 230 19.95 -1.32 -10.72
CA SER A 230 18.66 -1.40 -11.42
C SER A 230 17.85 -0.10 -11.40
N GLY A 231 18.37 0.99 -10.80
CA GLY A 231 17.66 2.25 -10.63
C GLY A 231 16.68 2.28 -9.46
N GLY A 232 16.35 1.15 -8.86
CA GLY A 232 15.47 1.08 -7.69
C GLY A 232 16.14 1.58 -6.41
N PRO A 233 15.38 2.12 -5.43
CA PRO A 233 15.94 2.56 -4.15
C PRO A 233 16.32 1.35 -3.28
N VAL A 234 17.49 1.41 -2.65
CA VAL A 234 18.03 0.32 -1.83
C VAL A 234 18.11 0.74 -0.37
N MET A 235 17.70 -0.15 0.51
CA MET A 235 17.85 -0.01 1.96
C MET A 235 18.54 -1.25 2.54
N ASP A 236 19.48 -1.05 3.45
CA ASP A 236 19.96 -2.10 4.35
C ASP A 236 19.07 -2.10 5.60
N ALA A 237 18.12 -3.04 5.67
CA ALA A 237 17.21 -3.11 6.81
C ALA A 237 17.93 -3.37 8.11
N SER A 238 19.07 -4.11 8.11
CA SER A 238 19.82 -4.43 9.31
C SER A 238 20.36 -3.19 10.05
N ARG A 239 20.41 -2.04 9.35
CA ARG A 239 20.82 -0.74 9.90
C ARG A 239 19.63 0.18 10.17
N CYS A 240 18.44 -0.11 9.63
CA CYS A 240 17.26 0.75 9.78
C CYS A 240 16.77 0.77 11.23
N ILE A 241 16.56 1.96 11.81
CA ILE A 241 16.04 2.11 13.18
C ILE A 241 14.68 1.42 13.32
N SER A 242 13.82 1.49 12.30
CA SER A 242 12.53 0.79 12.33
C SER A 242 12.71 -0.72 12.47
N TYR A 243 13.61 -1.31 11.67
CA TYR A 243 13.94 -2.73 11.81
C TYR A 243 14.53 -3.04 13.19
N LEU A 244 15.50 -2.25 13.65
CA LEU A 244 16.20 -2.48 14.91
C LEU A 244 15.29 -2.43 16.15
N THR A 245 14.19 -1.67 16.07
CA THR A 245 13.25 -1.49 17.19
C THR A 245 11.99 -2.36 17.09
N ILE A 246 11.79 -3.07 15.97
CA ILE A 246 10.57 -3.87 15.72
C ILE A 246 10.89 -5.33 15.40
N GLU A 247 11.78 -5.57 14.43
CA GLU A 247 12.01 -6.89 13.82
C GLU A 247 13.27 -7.59 14.32
N HIS A 248 14.25 -6.81 14.81
CA HIS A 248 15.54 -7.33 15.24
C HIS A 248 15.39 -8.19 16.47
N SER A 249 15.92 -9.42 16.39
CA SER A 249 15.96 -10.35 17.52
C SER A 249 17.33 -10.27 18.21
N GLY A 250 17.32 -9.94 19.50
CA GLY A 250 18.52 -9.85 20.32
C GLY A 250 18.98 -8.41 20.64
N PRO A 251 20.16 -8.22 21.22
CA PRO A 251 20.66 -6.90 21.57
C PRO A 251 21.06 -6.11 20.33
N ILE A 252 20.62 -4.87 20.25
CA ILE A 252 21.03 -3.94 19.18
C ILE A 252 22.56 -3.77 19.22
N PRO A 253 23.25 -3.79 18.05
CA PRO A 253 24.71 -3.56 17.97
C PRO A 253 25.13 -2.27 18.68
N VAL A 254 26.20 -2.33 19.44
CA VAL A 254 26.63 -1.24 20.35
C VAL A 254 26.87 0.05 19.57
N GLU A 255 27.46 -0.05 18.39
CA GLU A 255 27.77 1.08 17.51
C GLU A 255 26.51 1.80 16.94
N LEU A 256 25.38 1.11 16.88
CA LEU A 256 24.12 1.70 16.40
C LEU A 256 23.30 2.35 17.52
N ARG A 257 23.51 1.97 18.78
CA ARG A 257 22.71 2.47 19.91
C ARG A 257 22.69 4.00 20.05
N PRO A 258 23.83 4.71 19.95
CA PRO A 258 23.81 6.18 20.01
C PRO A 258 23.04 6.82 18.86
N LEU A 259 22.99 6.17 17.71
CA LEU A 259 22.36 6.69 16.49
C LEU A 259 20.82 6.56 16.52
N ILE A 260 20.29 5.69 17.37
CA ILE A 260 18.83 5.51 17.54
C ILE A 260 18.22 6.71 18.27
N GLY A 261 18.98 7.34 19.18
CA GLY A 261 18.50 8.40 20.03
C GLY A 261 17.37 7.92 20.96
N ASN A 262 16.28 8.67 21.03
CA ASN A 262 15.12 8.37 21.86
C ASN A 262 14.00 7.59 21.16
N ARG A 263 14.26 7.03 19.98
CA ARG A 263 13.26 6.23 19.22
C ARG A 263 13.15 4.84 19.81
N ILE A 264 11.96 4.53 20.34
CA ILE A 264 11.71 3.26 21.02
C ILE A 264 10.91 2.27 20.16
N TYR A 265 10.20 2.75 19.13
CA TYR A 265 9.43 1.92 18.21
C TYR A 265 9.24 2.61 16.84
N GLY A 266 9.87 2.08 15.80
CA GLY A 266 9.83 2.66 14.46
C GLY A 266 10.64 3.95 14.31
N CYS A 267 10.60 4.54 13.11
CA CYS A 267 11.35 5.75 12.79
C CYS A 267 10.73 6.45 11.58
N ASP A 268 10.43 7.75 11.72
CA ASP A 268 9.84 8.57 10.66
C ASP A 268 10.84 9.54 10.00
N ILE A 269 12.12 9.58 10.42
CA ILE A 269 13.10 10.60 9.98
C ILE A 269 13.11 10.78 8.46
N CYS A 270 13.21 9.69 7.70
CA CYS A 270 13.28 9.76 6.24
C CYS A 270 11.98 10.27 5.58
N GLN A 271 10.84 10.16 6.28
CA GLN A 271 9.56 10.72 5.86
C GLN A 271 9.43 12.19 6.28
N GLU A 272 9.89 12.56 7.48
CA GLU A 272 9.83 13.94 8.03
C GLU A 272 10.61 14.95 7.20
N VAL A 273 11.78 14.54 6.66
CA VAL A 273 12.61 15.39 5.84
C VAL A 273 12.18 15.43 4.37
N CYS A 274 11.26 14.55 3.97
CA CYS A 274 10.80 14.48 2.58
C CYS A 274 10.03 15.75 2.19
N PRO A 275 10.44 16.46 1.13
CA PRO A 275 9.74 17.68 0.70
C PRO A 275 8.25 17.46 0.38
N PHE A 276 7.89 16.29 -0.13
CA PHE A 276 6.49 15.94 -0.42
C PHE A 276 5.66 15.81 0.85
N ASN A 277 6.20 15.20 1.90
CA ASN A 277 5.51 15.12 3.19
C ASN A 277 5.38 16.51 3.83
N ARG A 278 6.47 17.30 3.84
CA ARG A 278 6.43 18.67 4.39
C ARG A 278 5.42 19.58 3.72
N ARG A 279 5.16 19.35 2.42
CA ARG A 279 4.24 20.19 1.64
C ARG A 279 2.80 19.66 1.64
N PHE A 280 2.60 18.35 1.65
CA PHE A 280 1.32 17.74 1.33
C PHE A 280 0.76 16.81 2.40
N ALA A 281 1.50 16.58 3.51
CA ALA A 281 0.93 15.81 4.61
C ALA A 281 -0.23 16.56 5.27
N GLU A 282 -1.36 15.90 5.37
CA GLU A 282 -2.55 16.40 6.04
C GLU A 282 -2.88 15.47 7.22
N PRO A 283 -3.48 15.97 8.30
CA PRO A 283 -3.91 15.11 9.41
C PRO A 283 -4.82 13.99 8.96
N ALA A 284 -4.67 12.81 9.58
CA ALA A 284 -5.53 11.66 9.33
C ALA A 284 -6.98 11.95 9.72
N ILE A 285 -7.92 11.60 8.85
CA ILE A 285 -9.36 11.72 9.12
C ILE A 285 -9.96 10.50 9.83
N GLU A 286 -9.24 9.36 9.82
CA GLU A 286 -9.65 8.14 10.52
C GLU A 286 -9.44 8.31 12.04
N PRO A 287 -10.53 8.36 12.85
CA PRO A 287 -10.40 8.60 14.30
C PRO A 287 -9.57 7.54 15.03
N GLY A 288 -9.52 6.32 14.45
CA GLY A 288 -8.73 5.23 15.00
C GLY A 288 -7.23 5.46 14.99
N TYR A 289 -6.74 6.42 14.20
CA TYR A 289 -5.30 6.73 14.11
C TYR A 289 -4.87 7.86 15.04
N ALA A 290 -5.79 8.48 15.76
CA ALA A 290 -5.44 9.45 16.81
C ALA A 290 -4.48 8.80 17.82
N ALA A 291 -3.42 9.54 18.20
CA ALA A 291 -2.48 9.07 19.21
C ALA A 291 -3.23 8.78 20.51
N ARG A 292 -2.97 7.61 21.10
CA ARG A 292 -3.55 7.24 22.38
C ARG A 292 -2.83 7.96 23.51
N GLY A 293 -3.61 8.40 24.48
CA GLY A 293 -3.07 8.97 25.71
C GLY A 293 -2.40 7.91 26.61
N PRO A 294 -1.63 8.35 27.61
CA PRO A 294 -1.08 7.43 28.60
C PRO A 294 -2.21 6.64 29.30
N GLY A 295 -2.22 5.31 29.11
CA GLY A 295 -3.18 4.42 29.76
C GLY A 295 -4.38 3.99 28.91
N GLU A 296 -4.44 4.37 27.62
CA GLU A 296 -5.48 3.90 26.67
C GLU A 296 -5.07 2.68 25.83
#